data_e8018fd1b56e766ea8a90968b984ade6
#
_entry.id   e8018fd1b56e766ea8a90968b984ade6
#
_cell.length_a   1.000
_cell.length_b   1.000
_cell.length_c   1.000
_cell.angle_alpha   90.00
_cell.angle_beta   90.00
_cell.angle_gamma   90.00
#
_symmetry.space_group_name_H-M   'P 1'
#
loop_
_entity.id
_entity.type
_entity.pdbx_description
1 polymer ?
#
loop_
_entity_poly.entity_id
_entity_poly.type
_entity_poly.pdbx_seq_one_letter_code
_entity_poly.pdbx_strand_id
1 'polypeptide(L)'
;MILYSKPLIEEKTQDLKDFFSTQKSPYIAILFFGDNPGSQVYIRNKIKFGKEVGCEVKVFTDEDFTPVGWTELIQDIKNTIFTLNDDKSCLGIIIQLPLPKYLQPFQQELCDLISDSKDIDCMTSMMVGKISVGKKDIVYPAAVAATISLLHYYNLNTLKGKQVSIIGQSNLIWKPMT
;
A
#
# COMPACT_ATOMS: atom_id res chain seq x y z
N MET A 1 16.51 24.11 5.41
CA MET A 1 16.80 23.27 4.22
C MET A 1 15.51 22.55 3.82
N ILE A 2 15.17 22.55 2.54
CA ILE A 2 14.04 21.76 2.01
C ILE A 2 14.63 20.55 1.31
N LEU A 3 14.11 19.34 1.62
CA LEU A 3 14.52 18.09 0.98
C LEU A 3 13.63 17.84 -0.24
N TYR A 4 14.22 17.69 -1.40
CA TYR A 4 13.52 17.41 -2.65
C TYR A 4 13.57 15.93 -2.99
N SER A 5 12.43 15.33 -3.27
CA SER A 5 12.33 13.88 -3.56
C SER A 5 12.72 13.49 -4.99
N LYS A 6 12.74 14.43 -5.93
CA LYS A 6 12.92 14.14 -7.37
C LYS A 6 14.16 13.28 -7.67
N PRO A 7 15.39 13.60 -7.19
CA PRO A 7 16.55 12.78 -7.49
C PRO A 7 16.45 11.34 -6.94
N LEU A 8 15.90 11.20 -5.73
CA LEU A 8 15.68 9.89 -5.13
C LEU A 8 14.63 9.08 -5.93
N ILE A 9 13.57 9.74 -6.41
CA ILE A 9 12.54 9.09 -7.24
C ILE A 9 13.17 8.57 -8.55
N GLU A 10 14.01 9.36 -9.20
CA GLU A 10 14.68 8.96 -10.45
C GLU A 10 15.56 7.71 -10.23
N GLU A 11 16.36 7.69 -9.15
CA GLU A 11 17.18 6.53 -8.78
C GLU A 11 16.30 5.30 -8.52
N LYS A 12 15.30 5.41 -7.65
CA LYS A 12 14.41 4.30 -7.30
C LYS A 12 13.55 3.81 -8.46
N THR A 13 13.19 4.69 -9.38
CA THR A 13 12.48 4.29 -10.60
C THR A 13 13.35 3.37 -11.47
N GLN A 14 14.65 3.64 -11.57
CA GLN A 14 15.54 2.77 -12.33
C GLN A 14 15.72 1.41 -11.63
N ASP A 15 15.96 1.40 -10.32
CA ASP A 15 16.04 0.17 -9.52
C ASP A 15 14.81 -0.73 -9.74
N LEU A 16 13.61 -0.12 -9.74
CA LEU A 16 12.36 -0.84 -9.95
C LEU A 16 12.20 -1.36 -11.37
N LYS A 17 12.60 -0.61 -12.40
CA LYS A 17 12.59 -1.08 -13.80
C LYS A 17 13.49 -2.32 -13.95
N ASP A 18 14.68 -2.28 -13.38
CA ASP A 18 15.62 -3.39 -13.43
C ASP A 18 15.05 -4.62 -12.71
N PHE A 19 14.46 -4.44 -11.52
CA PHE A 19 13.81 -5.51 -10.78
C PHE A 19 12.65 -6.14 -11.56
N PHE A 20 11.71 -5.32 -12.04
CA PHE A 20 10.51 -5.82 -12.73
C PHE A 20 10.82 -6.44 -14.09
N SER A 21 11.90 -6.03 -14.76
CA SER A 21 12.34 -6.64 -16.02
C SER A 21 12.66 -8.14 -15.90
N THR A 22 12.99 -8.61 -14.70
CA THR A 22 13.29 -10.01 -14.39
C THR A 22 12.09 -10.83 -13.95
N GLN A 23 10.96 -10.19 -13.68
CA GLN A 23 9.74 -10.85 -13.19
C GLN A 23 8.83 -11.29 -14.34
N LYS A 24 8.13 -12.40 -14.14
CA LYS A 24 7.16 -12.89 -15.13
C LYS A 24 5.78 -12.31 -14.84
N SER A 25 5.37 -11.31 -15.63
CA SER A 25 4.04 -10.68 -15.55
C SER A 25 3.65 -10.23 -14.14
N PRO A 26 4.50 -9.43 -13.45
CA PRO A 26 4.23 -9.00 -12.09
C PRO A 26 3.08 -7.98 -12.06
N TYR A 27 2.23 -8.07 -11.04
CA TYR A 27 1.20 -7.06 -10.84
C TYR A 27 0.92 -6.77 -9.36
N ILE A 28 0.32 -5.61 -9.12
CA ILE A 28 -0.27 -5.22 -7.85
C ILE A 28 -1.78 -5.17 -8.02
N ALA A 29 -2.53 -5.73 -7.07
CA ALA A 29 -3.98 -5.68 -7.03
C ALA A 29 -4.46 -4.51 -6.16
N ILE A 30 -5.42 -3.74 -6.65
CA ILE A 30 -6.12 -2.69 -5.89
C ILE A 30 -7.60 -3.02 -5.89
N LEU A 31 -8.18 -3.21 -4.70
CA LEU A 31 -9.61 -3.30 -4.52
C LEU A 31 -10.13 -1.89 -4.23
N PHE A 32 -10.94 -1.35 -5.13
CA PHE A 32 -11.49 0.00 -5.04
C PHE A 32 -13.00 -0.02 -5.16
N PHE A 33 -13.67 0.44 -4.13
CA PHE A 33 -15.13 0.47 -4.04
C PHE A 33 -15.64 1.90 -3.91
N GLY A 34 -16.75 2.19 -4.61
CA GLY A 34 -17.35 3.51 -4.64
C GLY A 34 -16.65 4.47 -5.60
N ASP A 35 -16.88 5.76 -5.42
CA ASP A 35 -16.54 6.81 -6.39
C ASP A 35 -15.67 7.94 -5.84
N ASN A 36 -14.95 7.73 -4.73
CA ASN A 36 -14.17 8.78 -4.09
C ASN A 36 -13.16 9.42 -5.07
N PRO A 37 -13.29 10.73 -5.39
CA PRO A 37 -12.43 11.37 -6.40
C PRO A 37 -10.95 11.41 -6.02
N GLY A 38 -10.64 11.53 -4.72
CA GLY A 38 -9.27 11.50 -4.21
C GLY A 38 -8.62 10.15 -4.46
N SER A 39 -9.32 9.06 -4.13
CA SER A 39 -8.87 7.69 -4.37
C SER A 39 -8.63 7.42 -5.85
N GLN A 40 -9.50 7.90 -6.73
CA GLN A 40 -9.33 7.77 -8.18
C GLN A 40 -8.03 8.44 -8.69
N VAL A 41 -7.65 9.59 -8.13
CA VAL A 41 -6.37 10.25 -8.48
C VAL A 41 -5.19 9.39 -8.05
N TYR A 42 -5.21 8.84 -6.84
CA TYR A 42 -4.15 7.95 -6.35
C TYR A 42 -4.03 6.68 -7.19
N ILE A 43 -5.15 6.06 -7.56
CA ILE A 43 -5.17 4.86 -8.41
C ILE A 43 -4.58 5.17 -9.79
N ARG A 44 -5.00 6.27 -10.44
CA ARG A 44 -4.43 6.69 -11.73
C ARG A 44 -2.92 6.88 -11.66
N ASN A 45 -2.41 7.49 -10.60
CA ASN A 45 -0.98 7.67 -10.40
C ASN A 45 -0.26 6.32 -10.20
N LYS A 46 -0.84 5.39 -9.43
CA LYS A 46 -0.31 4.04 -9.24
C LYS A 46 -0.25 3.28 -10.57
N ILE A 47 -1.32 3.33 -11.37
CA ILE A 47 -1.37 2.72 -12.71
C ILE A 47 -0.28 3.30 -13.64
N LYS A 48 -0.18 4.64 -13.67
CA LYS A 48 0.82 5.32 -14.50
C LYS A 48 2.23 4.91 -14.11
N PHE A 49 2.54 4.91 -12.83
CA PHE A 49 3.86 4.55 -12.33
C PHE A 49 4.16 3.06 -12.50
N GLY A 50 3.20 2.19 -12.23
CA GLY A 50 3.32 0.75 -12.47
C GLY A 50 3.68 0.46 -13.93
N LYS A 51 2.98 1.09 -14.87
CA LYS A 51 3.30 0.99 -16.30
C LYS A 51 4.71 1.48 -16.63
N GLU A 52 5.17 2.54 -15.98
CA GLU A 52 6.52 3.10 -16.18
C GLU A 52 7.61 2.13 -15.74
N VAL A 53 7.40 1.40 -14.64
CA VAL A 53 8.40 0.48 -14.08
C VAL A 53 8.23 -0.99 -14.54
N GLY A 54 7.21 -1.29 -15.34
CA GLY A 54 6.98 -2.65 -15.85
C GLY A 54 6.20 -3.56 -14.89
N CYS A 55 5.46 -2.98 -13.95
CA CYS A 55 4.55 -3.69 -13.05
C CYS A 55 3.09 -3.32 -13.37
N GLU A 56 2.28 -4.29 -13.72
CA GLU A 56 0.85 -4.04 -13.96
C GLU A 56 0.15 -3.64 -12.65
N VAL A 57 -0.86 -2.77 -12.74
CA VAL A 57 -1.77 -2.46 -11.62
C VAL A 57 -3.17 -2.88 -12.05
N LYS A 58 -3.66 -3.96 -11.46
CA LYS A 58 -5.03 -4.46 -11.68
C LYS A 58 -5.96 -3.85 -10.66
N VAL A 59 -7.02 -3.23 -11.11
CA VAL A 59 -8.02 -2.59 -10.25
C VAL A 59 -9.30 -3.41 -10.30
N PHE A 60 -9.78 -3.83 -9.15
CA PHE A 60 -11.04 -4.50 -8.94
C PHE A 60 -12.03 -3.48 -8.38
N THR A 61 -13.14 -3.27 -9.07
CA THR A 61 -14.16 -2.27 -8.73
C THR A 61 -15.50 -2.93 -8.40
N ASP A 62 -16.49 -2.15 -7.98
CA ASP A 62 -17.85 -2.66 -7.76
C ASP A 62 -18.41 -3.44 -8.97
N GLU A 63 -17.97 -3.11 -10.20
CA GLU A 63 -18.41 -3.75 -11.43
C GLU A 63 -17.87 -5.19 -11.61
N ASP A 64 -16.77 -5.53 -10.95
CA ASP A 64 -16.18 -6.87 -10.97
C ASP A 64 -16.91 -7.86 -10.07
N PHE A 65 -17.82 -7.35 -9.23
CA PHE A 65 -18.61 -8.14 -8.29
C PHE A 65 -20.10 -8.04 -8.66
N THR A 66 -20.74 -9.16 -8.92
CA THR A 66 -22.16 -9.21 -9.33
C THR A 66 -23.03 -9.96 -8.31
N PRO A 67 -23.01 -9.55 -7.02
CA PRO A 67 -23.74 -10.26 -5.97
C PRO A 67 -25.24 -10.06 -6.09
N VAL A 68 -25.99 -11.07 -5.63
CA VAL A 68 -27.45 -10.98 -5.47
C VAL A 68 -27.82 -10.22 -4.18
N GLY A 69 -26.88 -10.13 -3.22
CA GLY A 69 -27.09 -9.47 -1.92
C GLY A 69 -25.78 -9.11 -1.22
N TRP A 70 -25.90 -8.48 -0.05
CA TRP A 70 -24.75 -7.96 0.70
C TRP A 70 -23.82 -9.07 1.24
N THR A 71 -24.40 -10.17 1.69
CA THR A 71 -23.64 -11.31 2.22
C THR A 71 -22.76 -11.92 1.14
N GLU A 72 -23.32 -12.07 -0.04
CA GLU A 72 -22.64 -12.57 -1.22
C GLU A 72 -21.52 -11.62 -1.65
N LEU A 73 -21.77 -10.31 -1.67
CA LEU A 73 -20.75 -9.31 -1.99
C LEU A 73 -19.53 -9.44 -1.08
N ILE A 74 -19.74 -9.47 0.24
CA ILE A 74 -18.65 -9.61 1.21
C ILE A 74 -17.90 -10.92 0.99
N GLN A 75 -18.61 -12.02 0.72
CA GLN A 75 -18.00 -13.30 0.48
C GLN A 75 -17.18 -13.31 -0.83
N ASP A 76 -17.66 -12.67 -1.88
CA ASP A 76 -16.95 -12.56 -3.17
C ASP A 76 -15.68 -11.72 -3.04
N ILE A 77 -15.74 -10.61 -2.28
CA ILE A 77 -14.54 -9.82 -1.96
C ILE A 77 -13.52 -10.68 -1.20
N LYS A 78 -13.95 -11.43 -0.19
CA LYS A 78 -13.07 -12.36 0.55
C LYS A 78 -12.44 -13.40 -0.35
N ASN A 79 -13.23 -14.04 -1.20
CA ASN A 79 -12.75 -15.04 -2.16
C ASN A 79 -11.73 -14.45 -3.13
N THR A 80 -11.95 -13.22 -3.58
CA THR A 80 -11.01 -12.49 -4.43
C THR A 80 -9.68 -12.25 -3.70
N ILE A 81 -9.72 -11.80 -2.43
CA ILE A 81 -8.50 -11.61 -1.64
C ILE A 81 -7.75 -12.94 -1.46
N PHE A 82 -8.43 -14.05 -1.18
CA PHE A 82 -7.80 -15.37 -1.08
C PHE A 82 -7.14 -15.78 -2.40
N THR A 83 -7.83 -15.60 -3.52
CA THR A 83 -7.27 -15.88 -4.85
C THR A 83 -6.02 -15.05 -5.13
N LEU A 84 -6.04 -13.77 -4.78
CA LEU A 84 -4.90 -12.87 -4.93
C LEU A 84 -3.73 -13.25 -3.99
N ASN A 85 -4.02 -13.74 -2.79
CA ASN A 85 -2.99 -14.23 -1.87
C ASN A 85 -2.25 -15.44 -2.45
N ASP A 86 -2.94 -16.33 -3.16
CA ASP A 86 -2.35 -17.55 -3.74
C ASP A 86 -1.65 -17.29 -5.08
N ASP A 87 -1.98 -16.22 -5.80
CA ASP A 87 -1.37 -15.89 -7.09
C ASP A 87 0.06 -15.37 -6.91
N LYS A 88 1.04 -16.13 -7.37
CA LYS A 88 2.48 -15.78 -7.28
C LYS A 88 2.86 -14.54 -8.12
N SER A 89 2.08 -14.21 -9.14
CA SER A 89 2.30 -13.01 -9.94
C SER A 89 1.77 -11.74 -9.27
N CYS A 90 0.85 -11.88 -8.31
CA CYS A 90 0.38 -10.78 -7.47
C CYS A 90 1.41 -10.48 -6.38
N LEU A 91 2.12 -9.37 -6.51
CA LEU A 91 3.19 -8.98 -5.58
C LEU A 91 2.68 -8.19 -4.37
N GLY A 92 1.48 -7.64 -4.46
CA GLY A 92 0.89 -6.86 -3.38
C GLY A 92 -0.59 -6.61 -3.58
N ILE A 93 -1.30 -6.43 -2.48
CA ILE A 93 -2.74 -6.18 -2.44
C ILE A 93 -2.98 -4.90 -1.66
N ILE A 94 -3.83 -4.03 -2.20
CA ILE A 94 -4.24 -2.78 -1.58
C ILE A 94 -5.77 -2.75 -1.53
N ILE A 95 -6.34 -2.51 -0.37
CA ILE A 95 -7.73 -2.07 -0.24
C ILE A 95 -7.70 -0.55 -0.19
N GLN A 96 -8.16 0.09 -1.26
CA GLN A 96 -8.09 1.54 -1.37
C GLN A 96 -9.11 2.22 -0.45
N LEU A 97 -8.61 2.96 0.52
CA LEU A 97 -9.43 3.73 1.44
C LEU A 97 -9.71 5.16 0.92
N PRO A 98 -10.80 5.80 1.39
CA PRO A 98 -11.81 5.25 2.32
C PRO A 98 -12.76 4.29 1.60
N LEU A 99 -13.22 3.26 2.30
CA LEU A 99 -14.30 2.42 1.82
C LEU A 99 -15.65 3.15 1.87
N PRO A 100 -16.59 2.84 0.96
CA PRO A 100 -17.96 3.34 1.05
C PRO A 100 -18.64 2.88 2.35
N LYS A 101 -19.64 3.63 2.81
CA LYS A 101 -20.27 3.42 4.12
C LYS A 101 -20.72 1.98 4.37
N TYR A 102 -21.19 1.29 3.34
CA TYR A 102 -21.66 -0.08 3.43
C TYR A 102 -20.56 -1.11 3.65
N LEU A 103 -19.31 -0.83 3.27
CA LEU A 103 -18.15 -1.70 3.51
C LEU A 103 -17.33 -1.30 4.74
N GLN A 104 -17.51 -0.08 5.28
CA GLN A 104 -16.74 0.38 6.44
C GLN A 104 -16.78 -0.57 7.65
N PRO A 105 -17.93 -1.20 8.01
CA PRO A 105 -17.97 -2.15 9.12
C PRO A 105 -17.05 -3.37 8.93
N PHE A 106 -16.74 -3.72 7.70
CA PHE A 106 -15.91 -4.87 7.33
C PHE A 106 -14.46 -4.51 7.01
N GLN A 107 -14.12 -3.21 7.07
CA GLN A 107 -12.81 -2.72 6.63
C GLN A 107 -11.64 -3.51 7.23
N GLN A 108 -11.60 -3.63 8.56
CA GLN A 108 -10.48 -4.31 9.21
C GLN A 108 -10.49 -5.81 8.93
N GLU A 109 -11.67 -6.43 8.91
CA GLU A 109 -11.82 -7.83 8.57
C GLU A 109 -11.27 -8.13 7.16
N LEU A 110 -11.62 -7.30 6.17
CA LEU A 110 -11.12 -7.46 4.80
C LEU A 110 -9.62 -7.21 4.70
N CYS A 111 -9.09 -6.19 5.39
CA CYS A 111 -7.65 -5.94 5.44
C CYS A 111 -6.90 -7.13 6.05
N ASP A 112 -7.41 -7.72 7.12
CA ASP A 112 -6.76 -8.81 7.85
C ASP A 112 -6.76 -10.16 7.08
N LEU A 113 -7.46 -10.24 5.96
CA LEU A 113 -7.38 -11.39 5.03
C LEU A 113 -6.17 -11.31 4.09
N ILE A 114 -5.55 -10.14 3.94
CA ILE A 114 -4.35 -9.99 3.13
C ILE A 114 -3.19 -10.67 3.83
N SER A 115 -2.45 -11.53 3.12
CA SER A 115 -1.27 -12.17 3.69
C SER A 115 -0.17 -11.14 3.99
N ASP A 116 0.58 -11.35 5.06
CA ASP A 116 1.67 -10.44 5.49
C ASP A 116 2.66 -10.09 4.38
N SER A 117 2.94 -11.06 3.50
CA SER A 117 3.88 -10.89 2.39
C SER A 117 3.32 -10.04 1.24
N LYS A 118 2.02 -9.77 1.24
CA LYS A 118 1.31 -9.00 0.21
C LYS A 118 0.65 -7.73 0.74
N ASP A 119 0.71 -7.48 2.05
CA ASP A 119 0.23 -6.25 2.67
C ASP A 119 1.25 -5.11 2.46
N ILE A 120 1.23 -4.52 1.28
CA ILE A 120 2.18 -3.46 0.89
C ILE A 120 1.82 -2.07 1.40
N ASP A 121 0.61 -1.89 1.92
CA ASP A 121 0.15 -0.62 2.54
C ASP A 121 0.14 -0.70 4.09
N CYS A 122 0.51 -1.85 4.69
CA CYS A 122 0.55 -2.09 6.14
C CYS A 122 -0.80 -1.85 6.83
N MET A 123 -1.87 -2.36 6.24
CA MET A 123 -3.24 -2.16 6.70
C MET A 123 -3.74 -3.28 7.61
N THR A 124 -3.06 -4.45 7.62
CA THR A 124 -3.43 -5.58 8.47
C THR A 124 -3.13 -5.28 9.94
N SER A 125 -3.95 -5.82 10.84
CA SER A 125 -3.71 -5.77 12.29
C SER A 125 -2.35 -6.38 12.65
N MET A 126 -1.91 -7.40 11.92
CA MET A 126 -0.60 -8.03 12.10
C MET A 126 0.54 -7.06 11.79
N MET A 127 0.51 -6.35 10.65
CA MET A 127 1.55 -5.39 10.29
C MET A 127 1.57 -4.18 11.22
N VAL A 128 0.40 -3.64 11.57
CA VAL A 128 0.29 -2.57 12.58
C VAL A 128 0.86 -3.01 13.93
N GLY A 129 0.59 -4.26 14.33
CA GLY A 129 1.14 -4.86 15.57
C GLY A 129 2.67 -4.97 15.49
N LYS A 130 3.23 -5.50 14.41
CA LYS A 130 4.68 -5.62 14.20
C LYS A 130 5.38 -4.26 14.29
N ILE A 131 4.81 -3.23 13.64
CA ILE A 131 5.32 -1.86 13.71
C ILE A 131 5.28 -1.34 15.15
N SER A 132 4.17 -1.53 15.85
CA SER A 132 3.96 -1.01 17.20
C SER A 132 4.93 -1.58 18.24
N VAL A 133 5.41 -2.80 18.04
CA VAL A 133 6.41 -3.44 18.91
C VAL A 133 7.85 -3.27 18.41
N GLY A 134 8.07 -2.43 17.40
CA GLY A 134 9.40 -2.12 16.87
C GLY A 134 10.10 -3.29 16.18
N LYS A 135 9.33 -4.21 15.54
CA LYS A 135 9.95 -5.27 14.71
C LYS A 135 10.77 -4.64 13.59
N LYS A 136 11.95 -5.21 13.35
CA LYS A 136 12.80 -4.91 12.18
C LYS A 136 12.44 -5.88 11.06
N ASP A 137 12.90 -5.59 9.86
CA ASP A 137 12.68 -6.41 8.66
C ASP A 137 11.19 -6.58 8.30
N ILE A 138 10.47 -5.49 8.37
CA ILE A 138 9.07 -5.39 7.97
C ILE A 138 8.91 -4.32 6.87
N VAL A 139 7.84 -4.44 6.11
CA VAL A 139 7.38 -3.36 5.23
C VAL A 139 6.83 -2.24 6.11
N TYR A 140 7.22 -1.00 5.82
CA TYR A 140 6.63 0.18 6.44
C TYR A 140 5.58 0.80 5.52
N PRO A 141 4.57 1.49 6.08
CA PRO A 141 3.64 2.26 5.26
C PRO A 141 4.38 3.17 4.28
N ALA A 142 3.90 3.25 3.05
CA ALA A 142 4.62 3.88 1.93
C ALA A 142 5.13 5.31 2.25
N ALA A 143 4.32 6.13 2.93
CA ALA A 143 4.72 7.50 3.31
C ALA A 143 5.86 7.51 4.34
N VAL A 144 5.88 6.55 5.28
CA VAL A 144 6.94 6.39 6.28
C VAL A 144 8.23 5.94 5.60
N ALA A 145 8.15 4.89 4.77
CA ALA A 145 9.29 4.38 4.01
C ALA A 145 9.90 5.47 3.10
N ALA A 146 9.05 6.24 2.40
CA ALA A 146 9.50 7.35 1.58
C ALA A 146 10.21 8.44 2.39
N THR A 147 9.68 8.78 3.57
CA THR A 147 10.31 9.78 4.47
C THR A 147 11.67 9.31 4.96
N ILE A 148 11.77 8.06 5.42
CA ILE A 148 13.03 7.46 5.88
C ILE A 148 14.05 7.43 4.73
N SER A 149 13.64 6.98 3.54
CA SER A 149 14.50 6.94 2.36
C SER A 149 15.00 8.33 1.97
N LEU A 150 14.15 9.35 2.07
CA LEU A 150 14.53 10.73 1.80
C LEU A 150 15.55 11.26 2.81
N LEU A 151 15.37 10.97 4.10
CA LEU A 151 16.33 11.33 5.14
C LEU A 151 17.68 10.66 4.89
N HIS A 152 17.69 9.39 4.56
CA HIS A 152 18.92 8.64 4.23
C HIS A 152 19.62 9.21 2.99
N TYR A 153 18.88 9.53 1.94
CA TYR A 153 19.41 10.13 0.72
C TYR A 153 20.17 11.43 1.00
N TYR A 154 19.70 12.23 1.96
CA TYR A 154 20.36 13.47 2.39
C TYR A 154 21.33 13.29 3.56
N ASN A 155 21.78 12.07 3.84
CA ASN A 155 22.72 11.73 4.93
C ASN A 155 22.21 12.13 6.34
N LEU A 156 20.90 12.16 6.53
CA LEU A 156 20.24 12.39 7.82
C LEU A 156 19.89 11.05 8.49
N ASN A 157 20.85 10.12 8.54
CA ASN A 157 20.65 8.74 9.00
C ASN A 157 20.41 8.63 10.51
N THR A 158 20.75 9.68 11.25
CA THR A 158 20.49 9.74 12.69
C THR A 158 19.88 11.08 13.06
N LEU A 159 18.82 11.00 13.83
CA LEU A 159 18.15 12.17 14.42
C LEU A 159 18.51 12.35 15.91
N LYS A 160 19.52 11.62 16.41
CA LYS A 160 19.98 11.71 17.79
C LYS A 160 20.34 13.15 18.14
N GLY A 161 19.74 13.70 19.20
CA GLY A 161 19.94 15.08 19.64
C GLY A 161 19.21 16.13 18.78
N LYS A 162 18.39 15.72 17.83
CA LYS A 162 17.52 16.62 17.04
C LYS A 162 16.11 16.66 17.67
N GLN A 163 15.49 17.82 17.56
CA GLN A 163 14.05 17.93 17.83
C GLN A 163 13.28 17.66 16.52
N VAL A 164 12.34 16.72 16.59
CA VAL A 164 11.50 16.33 15.47
C VAL A 164 10.05 16.54 15.86
N SER A 165 9.27 17.15 14.99
CA SER A 165 7.82 17.30 15.17
C SER A 165 7.09 16.57 14.04
N ILE A 166 6.15 15.70 14.42
CA ILE A 166 5.29 14.98 13.48
C ILE A 166 3.87 15.49 13.69
N ILE A 167 3.27 16.07 12.64
CA ILE A 167 1.91 16.60 12.71
C ILE A 167 0.95 15.56 12.14
N GLY A 168 0.11 14.96 12.98
CA GLY A 168 -0.86 13.93 12.63
C GLY A 168 -1.06 12.93 13.76
N GLN A 169 -2.04 12.02 13.59
CA GLN A 169 -2.37 10.98 14.60
C GLN A 169 -2.72 9.64 13.95
N SER A 170 -2.37 9.42 12.67
CA SER A 170 -2.71 8.18 12.00
C SER A 170 -1.82 7.02 12.46
N ASN A 171 -2.39 5.82 12.51
CA ASN A 171 -1.63 4.60 12.77
C ASN A 171 -0.62 4.28 11.65
N LEU A 172 -0.83 4.83 10.45
CA LEU A 172 -0.01 4.57 9.27
C LEU A 172 1.18 5.53 9.13
N ILE A 173 1.16 6.70 9.78
CA ILE A 173 2.23 7.70 9.65
C ILE A 173 2.80 8.05 11.02
N TRP A 174 1.98 8.56 11.92
CA TRP A 174 2.47 9.08 13.21
C TRP A 174 3.11 7.97 14.05
N LYS A 175 2.38 6.86 14.25
CA LYS A 175 2.83 5.77 15.11
C LYS A 175 4.13 5.09 14.63
N PRO A 176 4.31 4.80 13.33
CA PRO A 176 5.56 4.21 12.83
C PRO A 176 6.76 5.16 12.82
N MET A 177 6.53 6.49 12.93
CA MET A 177 7.59 7.49 12.89
C MET A 177 8.04 7.97 14.28
N THR A 178 7.39 7.55 15.34
CA THR A 178 7.75 7.84 16.74
C THR A 178 8.52 6.69 17.37
#